data_d78bc48b9907762da90090653042e14d
#
_entry.id   d78bc48b9907762da90090653042e14d
#
_cell.length_a   1.000
_cell.length_b   1.000
_cell.length_c   1.000
_cell.angle_alpha   90.00
_cell.angle_beta   90.00
_cell.angle_gamma   90.00
#
_symmetry.space_group_name_H-M   'P 1'
#
loop_
_entity.id
_entity.type
_entity.pdbx_description
1 polymer ?
#
loop_
_entity_poly.entity_id
_entity_poly.type
_entity_poly.pdbx_seq_one_letter_code
_entity_poly.pdbx_strand_id
1 'polypeptide(L)'
;AARAAALEQRWLTHEALREIALAHQICPYYLSQELCRWADVVVCDYNYYFDMGGLLYGLTLLNEWRITLLVDEAHNLIERARGMYTAELNQQRFEAVRRIAPSVMKAPLERISRHWRQLERDQEVAYQVYPTAPDLFVMALQKAVSTLTDHLSEQPAGNASELLHFYLDAMLFCRLAEAFGAHSLFDISRDEGSGQSVSTLCIRNIVPAPFLAPRFDEAHSCTLFSATLSPANYYADLLGLPEETPWIDVESPFSAEQLHVQAVSNLSTRYAHRDYSLAPIAALIARQYAEKPGNYLAFFSSYTYLQAVLHELQMAHPQIPVWQQSRKMDEVERQAFLDRFSSTGRGIGFAVLGGAFGEGIDLPGDRLIGAFIATLGLPQINPVNEEIKQRMEVMFGSNNGYGYTYLYPGLQKVVQAAGRVIRTVKDQGVVYLIDDRFNQPAIRKLLPTWWKVERCRLPLNKDPVL
;
A
#
# COMPACT_ATOMS: atom_id res chain seq x y z
N ALA A 1 30.07 -24.55 -6.70
CA ALA A 1 30.94 -23.79 -5.77
C ALA A 1 30.10 -22.91 -4.85
N ALA A 2 29.40 -21.86 -5.35
CA ALA A 2 28.62 -20.92 -4.51
C ALA A 2 27.55 -21.60 -3.63
N ARG A 3 26.81 -22.58 -4.17
CA ARG A 3 25.86 -23.36 -3.39
C ARG A 3 26.52 -24.11 -2.24
N ALA A 4 27.65 -24.74 -2.47
CA ALA A 4 28.38 -25.43 -1.42
C ALA A 4 28.84 -24.47 -0.31
N ALA A 5 29.38 -23.31 -0.69
CA ALA A 5 29.80 -22.30 0.25
C ALA A 5 28.59 -21.73 1.07
N ALA A 6 27.41 -21.60 0.46
CA ALA A 6 26.22 -21.22 1.16
C ALA A 6 25.71 -22.27 2.16
N LEU A 7 25.78 -23.55 1.81
CA LEU A 7 25.37 -24.67 2.67
C LEU A 7 26.32 -24.90 3.87
N GLU A 8 27.54 -24.38 3.82
CA GLU A 8 28.50 -24.44 4.95
C GLU A 8 28.18 -23.40 6.02
N GLN A 9 27.33 -22.37 5.69
CA GLN A 9 26.93 -21.35 6.65
C GLN A 9 25.86 -21.90 7.61
N ARG A 10 26.09 -21.76 8.90
CA ARG A 10 25.10 -22.11 9.93
C ARG A 10 23.88 -21.17 9.90
N TRP A 11 24.11 -19.92 9.58
CA TRP A 11 23.09 -18.86 9.44
C TRP A 11 23.35 -18.13 8.14
N LEU A 12 22.47 -18.32 7.16
CA LEU A 12 22.59 -17.65 5.88
C LEU A 12 21.73 -16.39 5.90
N THR A 13 22.33 -15.28 6.32
CA THR A 13 21.69 -13.95 6.26
C THR A 13 21.69 -13.40 4.85
N HIS A 14 20.93 -12.34 4.61
CA HIS A 14 20.93 -11.62 3.33
C HIS A 14 22.33 -11.13 2.94
N GLU A 15 23.08 -10.58 3.92
CA GLU A 15 24.46 -10.10 3.72
C GLU A 15 25.39 -11.27 3.36
N ALA A 16 25.36 -12.36 4.12
CA ALA A 16 26.19 -13.53 3.86
C ALA A 16 25.90 -14.15 2.48
N LEU A 17 24.61 -14.23 2.09
CA LEU A 17 24.22 -14.69 0.76
C LEU A 17 24.79 -13.79 -0.34
N ARG A 18 24.70 -12.48 -0.15
CA ARG A 18 25.22 -11.49 -1.10
C ARG A 18 26.74 -11.57 -1.24
N GLU A 19 27.47 -11.70 -0.14
CA GLU A 19 28.92 -11.85 -0.14
C GLU A 19 29.36 -13.11 -0.90
N ILE A 20 28.72 -14.25 -0.61
CA ILE A 20 28.99 -15.52 -1.32
C ILE A 20 28.70 -15.38 -2.81
N ALA A 21 27.58 -14.79 -3.18
CA ALA A 21 27.21 -14.61 -4.57
C ALA A 21 28.22 -13.73 -5.32
N LEU A 22 28.64 -12.61 -4.72
CA LEU A 22 29.64 -11.71 -5.30
C LEU A 22 31.02 -12.39 -5.42
N ALA A 23 31.45 -13.13 -4.40
CA ALA A 23 32.72 -13.89 -4.43
C ALA A 23 32.76 -14.93 -5.57
N HIS A 24 31.60 -15.46 -5.95
CA HIS A 24 31.46 -16.41 -7.04
C HIS A 24 30.96 -15.79 -8.36
N GLN A 25 30.86 -14.47 -8.43
CA GLN A 25 30.41 -13.71 -9.61
C GLN A 25 29.05 -14.15 -10.16
N ILE A 26 28.11 -14.46 -9.27
CA ILE A 26 26.73 -14.81 -9.61
C ILE A 26 25.72 -13.84 -9.00
N CYS A 27 24.52 -13.81 -9.57
CA CYS A 27 23.46 -12.97 -9.05
C CYS A 27 22.95 -13.48 -7.68
N PRO A 28 22.92 -12.66 -6.61
CA PRO A 28 22.40 -13.08 -5.31
C PRO A 28 20.95 -13.57 -5.36
N TYR A 29 20.11 -12.97 -6.19
CA TYR A 29 18.71 -13.37 -6.39
C TYR A 29 18.62 -14.82 -6.92
N TYR A 30 19.38 -15.17 -7.96
CA TYR A 30 19.37 -16.54 -8.49
C TYR A 30 19.99 -17.55 -7.51
N LEU A 31 20.98 -17.14 -6.72
CA LEU A 31 21.52 -18.01 -5.66
C LEU A 31 20.45 -18.30 -4.60
N SER A 32 19.69 -17.27 -4.17
CA SER A 32 18.59 -17.47 -3.20
C SER A 32 17.52 -18.43 -3.74
N GLN A 33 17.13 -18.28 -5.00
CA GLN A 33 16.14 -19.18 -5.63
C GLN A 33 16.64 -20.63 -5.75
N GLU A 34 17.92 -20.83 -6.08
CA GLU A 34 18.51 -22.16 -6.12
C GLU A 34 18.53 -22.81 -4.74
N LEU A 35 18.78 -22.04 -3.68
CA LEU A 35 18.79 -22.54 -2.31
C LEU A 35 17.40 -22.94 -1.80
N CYS A 36 16.32 -22.36 -2.32
CA CYS A 36 14.95 -22.74 -1.99
C CYS A 36 14.66 -24.22 -2.27
N ARG A 37 15.39 -24.85 -3.21
CA ARG A 37 15.26 -26.28 -3.53
C ARG A 37 15.75 -27.22 -2.41
N TRP A 38 16.45 -26.67 -1.42
CA TRP A 38 17.10 -27.40 -0.33
C TRP A 38 16.55 -26.98 1.04
N ALA A 39 15.64 -26.03 1.05
CA ALA A 39 15.07 -25.48 2.27
C ALA A 39 13.72 -26.14 2.59
N ASP A 40 13.52 -26.53 3.85
CA ASP A 40 12.20 -26.98 4.35
C ASP A 40 11.23 -25.82 4.59
N VAL A 41 11.77 -24.63 4.89
CA VAL A 41 11.02 -23.42 5.12
C VAL A 41 11.66 -22.24 4.38
N VAL A 42 10.85 -21.48 3.64
CA VAL A 42 11.28 -20.26 2.97
C VAL A 42 10.45 -19.09 3.51
N VAL A 43 11.14 -18.09 4.07
CA VAL A 43 10.50 -16.82 4.50
C VAL A 43 10.87 -15.74 3.51
N CYS A 44 9.87 -15.13 2.89
CA CYS A 44 10.08 -14.15 1.83
C CYS A 44 8.96 -13.10 1.75
N ASP A 45 9.17 -12.05 0.98
CA ASP A 45 8.12 -11.09 0.62
C ASP A 45 7.11 -11.73 -0.36
N TYR A 46 5.89 -11.19 -0.41
CA TYR A 46 4.81 -11.67 -1.29
C TYR A 46 5.23 -11.79 -2.76
N ASN A 47 6.04 -10.86 -3.26
CA ASN A 47 6.47 -10.81 -4.65
C ASN A 47 7.18 -12.10 -5.10
N TYR A 48 7.89 -12.78 -4.21
CA TYR A 48 8.61 -14.02 -4.58
C TYR A 48 7.67 -15.14 -5.04
N TYR A 49 6.45 -15.18 -4.51
CA TYR A 49 5.47 -16.21 -4.87
C TYR A 49 4.30 -15.66 -5.70
N PHE A 50 3.79 -14.47 -5.37
CA PHE A 50 2.57 -13.95 -5.97
C PHE A 50 2.79 -13.06 -7.20
N ASP A 51 3.99 -12.53 -7.45
CA ASP A 51 4.28 -11.73 -8.64
C ASP A 51 4.32 -12.59 -9.92
N MET A 52 3.94 -12.01 -11.07
CA MET A 52 4.03 -12.71 -12.37
C MET A 52 5.46 -13.08 -12.75
N GLY A 53 6.45 -12.30 -12.31
CA GLY A 53 7.88 -12.55 -12.48
C GLY A 53 8.51 -13.36 -11.35
N GLY A 54 7.74 -13.72 -10.31
CA GLY A 54 8.23 -14.45 -9.14
C GLY A 54 8.63 -15.88 -9.48
N LEU A 55 9.93 -16.21 -9.33
CA LEU A 55 10.43 -17.55 -9.68
C LEU A 55 9.94 -18.64 -8.72
N LEU A 56 9.58 -18.29 -7.47
CA LEU A 56 9.24 -19.29 -6.46
C LEU A 56 7.97 -20.07 -6.82
N TYR A 57 6.95 -19.39 -7.35
CA TYR A 57 5.76 -20.05 -7.88
C TYR A 57 6.10 -20.94 -9.08
N GLY A 58 6.91 -20.46 -10.01
CA GLY A 58 7.37 -21.25 -11.16
C GLY A 58 8.19 -22.49 -10.74
N LEU A 59 9.01 -22.36 -9.70
CA LEU A 59 9.76 -23.49 -9.13
C LEU A 59 8.83 -24.52 -8.47
N THR A 60 7.76 -24.05 -7.82
CA THR A 60 6.73 -24.92 -7.23
C THR A 60 6.09 -25.80 -8.30
N LEU A 61 5.65 -25.18 -9.41
CA LEU A 61 5.07 -25.91 -10.55
C LEU A 61 6.06 -26.87 -11.19
N LEU A 62 7.28 -26.38 -11.50
CA LEU A 62 8.30 -27.16 -12.22
C LEU A 62 8.76 -28.40 -11.45
N ASN A 63 8.82 -28.29 -10.12
CA ASN A 63 9.31 -29.39 -9.27
C ASN A 63 8.17 -30.16 -8.57
N GLU A 64 6.91 -29.85 -8.89
CA GLU A 64 5.72 -30.46 -8.28
C GLU A 64 5.76 -30.43 -6.74
N TRP A 65 6.18 -29.28 -6.18
CA TRP A 65 6.35 -29.17 -4.74
C TRP A 65 5.00 -29.09 -4.03
N ARG A 66 4.86 -29.89 -3.01
CA ARG A 66 3.72 -29.84 -2.11
C ARG A 66 3.96 -28.82 -1.00
N ILE A 67 3.55 -27.58 -1.20
CA ILE A 67 3.83 -26.48 -0.29
C ILE A 67 2.63 -26.11 0.58
N THR A 68 2.92 -25.61 1.78
CA THR A 68 1.96 -24.91 2.65
C THR A 68 2.33 -23.43 2.65
N LEU A 69 1.38 -22.57 2.30
CA LEU A 69 1.53 -21.12 2.36
C LEU A 69 1.02 -20.59 3.69
N LEU A 70 1.85 -19.79 4.36
CA LEU A 70 1.49 -19.00 5.52
C LEU A 70 1.66 -17.53 5.16
N VAL A 71 0.54 -16.82 4.98
CA VAL A 71 0.54 -15.44 4.52
C VAL A 71 0.23 -14.53 5.70
N ASP A 72 1.29 -13.95 6.27
CA ASP A 72 1.19 -12.98 7.36
C ASP A 72 0.78 -11.62 6.84
N GLU A 73 0.14 -10.82 7.70
CA GLU A 73 -0.41 -9.49 7.36
C GLU A 73 -1.20 -9.53 6.02
N ALA A 74 -1.99 -10.61 5.84
CA ALA A 74 -2.68 -10.90 4.58
C ALA A 74 -3.63 -9.80 4.11
N HIS A 75 -4.01 -8.88 4.99
CA HIS A 75 -4.75 -7.68 4.64
C HIS A 75 -4.01 -6.78 3.62
N ASN A 76 -2.68 -6.84 3.59
CA ASN A 76 -1.86 -6.08 2.63
C ASN A 76 -1.80 -6.74 1.24
N LEU A 77 -2.19 -8.01 1.12
CA LEU A 77 -2.04 -8.75 -0.12
C LEU A 77 -2.87 -8.14 -1.26
N ILE A 78 -4.04 -7.56 -0.99
CA ILE A 78 -4.88 -6.90 -2.02
C ILE A 78 -4.11 -5.75 -2.68
N GLU A 79 -3.61 -4.80 -1.88
CA GLU A 79 -2.89 -3.63 -2.43
C GLU A 79 -1.55 -4.03 -3.07
N ARG A 80 -0.85 -4.98 -2.46
CA ARG A 80 0.40 -5.53 -3.03
C ARG A 80 0.15 -6.21 -4.37
N ALA A 81 -0.88 -7.05 -4.47
CA ALA A 81 -1.25 -7.74 -5.69
C ALA A 81 -1.75 -6.77 -6.77
N ARG A 82 -2.55 -5.76 -6.42
CA ARG A 82 -2.90 -4.69 -7.36
C ARG A 82 -1.66 -4.04 -7.95
N GLY A 83 -0.65 -3.74 -7.13
CA GLY A 83 0.63 -3.21 -7.60
C GLY A 83 1.38 -4.17 -8.51
N MET A 84 1.47 -5.45 -8.17
CA MET A 84 2.15 -6.49 -8.96
C MET A 84 1.51 -6.67 -10.35
N TYR A 85 0.20 -6.51 -10.46
CA TYR A 85 -0.57 -6.72 -11.69
C TYR A 85 -1.03 -5.41 -12.35
N THR A 86 -0.31 -4.33 -12.09
CA THR A 86 -0.47 -3.02 -12.76
C THR A 86 0.79 -2.71 -13.55
N ALA A 87 0.64 -2.26 -14.78
CA ALA A 87 1.74 -1.83 -15.63
C ALA A 87 1.52 -0.39 -16.12
N GLU A 88 2.54 0.43 -15.99
CA GLU A 88 2.51 1.83 -16.40
C GLU A 88 3.63 2.11 -17.42
N LEU A 89 3.30 2.84 -18.48
CA LEU A 89 4.25 3.36 -19.45
C LEU A 89 4.17 4.88 -19.44
N ASN A 90 5.24 5.52 -19.01
CA ASN A 90 5.34 6.98 -18.98
C ASN A 90 6.02 7.52 -20.24
N GLN A 91 5.40 8.50 -20.89
CA GLN A 91 5.87 9.09 -22.14
C GLN A 91 7.26 9.70 -22.04
N GLN A 92 7.56 10.42 -20.96
CA GLN A 92 8.87 11.05 -20.80
C GLN A 92 10.01 10.03 -20.71
N ARG A 93 9.78 8.92 -19.96
CA ARG A 93 10.73 7.81 -19.88
C ARG A 93 10.89 7.13 -21.26
N PHE A 94 9.78 6.88 -21.95
CA PHE A 94 9.81 6.32 -23.31
C PHE A 94 10.60 7.19 -24.29
N GLU A 95 10.42 8.50 -24.28
CA GLU A 95 11.19 9.42 -25.13
C GLU A 95 12.68 9.45 -24.74
N ALA A 96 13.02 9.30 -23.47
CA ALA A 96 14.43 9.16 -23.05
C ALA A 96 15.05 7.88 -23.63
N VAL A 97 14.35 6.75 -23.55
CA VAL A 97 14.78 5.47 -24.14
C VAL A 97 14.97 5.59 -25.66
N ARG A 98 14.08 6.26 -26.38
CA ARG A 98 14.19 6.48 -27.84
C ARG A 98 15.49 7.17 -28.24
N ARG A 99 16.03 8.06 -27.40
CA ARG A 99 17.27 8.80 -27.69
C ARG A 99 18.53 7.94 -27.57
N ILE A 100 18.51 6.95 -26.66
CA ILE A 100 19.68 6.11 -26.36
C ILE A 100 19.61 4.71 -26.99
N ALA A 101 18.46 4.35 -27.55
CA ALA A 101 18.21 3.02 -28.08
C ALA A 101 19.13 2.67 -29.26
N PRO A 102 19.58 1.41 -29.37
CA PRO A 102 20.39 0.95 -30.50
C PRO A 102 19.63 1.07 -31.82
N SER A 103 20.37 1.12 -32.92
CA SER A 103 19.80 1.37 -34.27
C SER A 103 18.71 0.39 -34.68
N VAL A 104 18.81 -0.88 -34.24
CA VAL A 104 17.82 -1.94 -34.50
C VAL A 104 16.45 -1.60 -33.88
N MET A 105 16.42 -0.82 -32.80
CA MET A 105 15.20 -0.44 -32.08
C MET A 105 14.52 0.81 -32.67
N LYS A 106 15.15 1.57 -33.60
CA LYS A 106 14.58 2.82 -34.12
C LYS A 106 13.20 2.63 -34.73
N ALA A 107 13.04 1.66 -35.63
CA ALA A 107 11.77 1.41 -36.31
C ALA A 107 10.66 0.88 -35.37
N PRO A 108 10.92 -0.10 -34.48
CA PRO A 108 9.95 -0.50 -33.46
C PRO A 108 9.50 0.65 -32.55
N LEU A 109 10.43 1.44 -32.00
CA LEU A 109 10.10 2.56 -31.10
C LEU A 109 9.35 3.70 -31.82
N GLU A 110 9.65 3.97 -33.11
CA GLU A 110 8.89 4.94 -33.90
C GLU A 110 7.45 4.49 -34.14
N ARG A 111 7.21 3.18 -34.30
CA ARG A 111 5.85 2.62 -34.41
C ARG A 111 5.07 2.82 -33.11
N ILE A 112 5.67 2.53 -31.95
CA ILE A 112 5.07 2.80 -30.65
C ILE A 112 4.73 4.29 -30.50
N SER A 113 5.69 5.18 -30.80
CA SER A 113 5.49 6.63 -30.71
C SER A 113 4.33 7.13 -31.60
N ARG A 114 4.14 6.53 -32.77
CA ARG A 114 3.01 6.88 -33.67
C ARG A 114 1.66 6.51 -33.06
N HIS A 115 1.53 5.29 -32.52
CA HIS A 115 0.29 4.84 -31.88
C HIS A 115 0.04 5.59 -30.58
N TRP A 116 1.08 5.90 -29.81
CA TRP A 116 0.98 6.72 -28.60
C TRP A 116 0.40 8.10 -28.90
N ARG A 117 0.98 8.80 -29.91
CA ARG A 117 0.47 10.11 -30.35
C ARG A 117 -0.96 10.05 -30.91
N GLN A 118 -1.38 8.91 -31.46
CA GLN A 118 -2.77 8.72 -31.87
C GLN A 118 -3.70 8.66 -30.64
N LEU A 119 -3.36 7.86 -29.64
CA LEU A 119 -4.11 7.77 -28.38
C LEU A 119 -4.22 9.14 -27.68
N GLU A 120 -3.15 9.94 -27.68
CA GLU A 120 -3.17 11.29 -27.11
C GLU A 120 -4.10 12.25 -27.87
N ARG A 121 -4.17 12.13 -29.19
CA ARG A 121 -5.09 12.96 -30.02
C ARG A 121 -6.55 12.58 -29.80
N ASP A 122 -6.81 11.31 -29.57
CA ASP A 122 -8.16 10.78 -29.39
C ASP A 122 -8.68 10.99 -27.95
N GLN A 123 -7.80 11.43 -27.03
CA GLN A 123 -8.16 11.71 -25.64
C GLN A 123 -8.66 13.15 -25.47
N GLU A 124 -9.87 13.30 -24.94
CA GLU A 124 -10.55 14.61 -24.79
C GLU A 124 -10.28 15.28 -23.41
N VAL A 125 -10.03 14.47 -22.38
CA VAL A 125 -9.89 14.93 -20.97
C VAL A 125 -8.57 14.48 -20.37
N ALA A 126 -8.13 15.13 -19.29
CA ALA A 126 -6.86 14.84 -18.63
C ALA A 126 -6.74 13.40 -18.11
N TYR A 127 -7.85 12.78 -17.73
CA TYR A 127 -7.94 11.37 -17.34
C TYR A 127 -9.08 10.69 -18.07
N GLN A 128 -8.80 9.62 -18.78
CA GLN A 128 -9.79 8.87 -19.54
C GLN A 128 -9.57 7.38 -19.41
N VAL A 129 -10.67 6.63 -19.21
CA VAL A 129 -10.69 5.17 -19.17
C VAL A 129 -11.22 4.64 -20.49
N TYR A 130 -10.64 3.55 -20.95
CA TYR A 130 -11.02 2.87 -22.17
C TYR A 130 -11.51 1.45 -21.85
N PRO A 131 -12.45 0.90 -22.64
CA PRO A 131 -13.04 -0.41 -22.38
C PRO A 131 -12.05 -1.57 -22.56
N THR A 132 -11.03 -1.39 -23.39
CA THR A 132 -10.01 -2.39 -23.72
C THR A 132 -8.63 -1.75 -23.85
N ALA A 133 -7.59 -2.57 -23.71
CA ALA A 133 -6.23 -2.14 -24.08
C ALA A 133 -6.16 -1.88 -25.60
N PRO A 134 -5.38 -0.89 -26.06
CA PRO A 134 -5.34 -0.50 -27.49
C PRO A 134 -4.53 -1.49 -28.32
N ASP A 135 -5.17 -2.36 -29.10
CA ASP A 135 -4.57 -3.46 -29.85
C ASP A 135 -3.35 -3.05 -30.70
N LEU A 136 -3.46 -1.97 -31.48
CA LEU A 136 -2.38 -1.52 -32.37
C LEU A 136 -1.16 -1.06 -31.59
N PHE A 137 -1.37 -0.43 -30.43
CA PHE A 137 -0.28 -0.04 -29.54
C PHE A 137 0.38 -1.27 -28.90
N VAL A 138 -0.41 -2.22 -28.41
CA VAL A 138 0.06 -3.48 -27.81
C VAL A 138 0.85 -4.30 -28.82
N MET A 139 0.37 -4.45 -30.05
CA MET A 139 1.11 -5.13 -31.13
C MET A 139 2.45 -4.46 -31.46
N ALA A 140 2.48 -3.11 -31.46
CA ALA A 140 3.73 -2.37 -31.67
C ALA A 140 4.71 -2.58 -30.52
N LEU A 141 4.20 -2.63 -29.27
CA LEU A 141 4.97 -2.88 -28.08
C LEU A 141 5.53 -4.31 -28.05
N GLN A 142 4.72 -5.32 -28.35
CA GLN A 142 5.15 -6.73 -28.47
C GLN A 142 6.28 -6.90 -29.49
N LYS A 143 6.17 -6.22 -30.66
CA LYS A 143 7.25 -6.26 -31.66
C LYS A 143 8.53 -5.62 -31.15
N ALA A 144 8.44 -4.53 -30.40
CA ALA A 144 9.61 -3.90 -29.79
C ALA A 144 10.24 -4.80 -28.71
N VAL A 145 9.41 -5.43 -27.86
CA VAL A 145 9.86 -6.40 -26.87
C VAL A 145 10.60 -7.57 -27.53
N SER A 146 10.03 -8.19 -28.57
CA SER A 146 10.68 -9.27 -29.33
C SER A 146 12.04 -8.83 -29.89
N THR A 147 12.09 -7.67 -30.56
CA THR A 147 13.34 -7.14 -31.14
C THR A 147 14.40 -6.88 -30.05
N LEU A 148 13.97 -6.38 -28.89
CA LEU A 148 14.89 -6.10 -27.79
C LEU A 148 15.37 -7.38 -27.10
N THR A 149 14.52 -8.42 -26.99
CA THR A 149 14.89 -9.75 -26.49
C THR A 149 16.02 -10.33 -27.35
N ASP A 150 15.87 -10.29 -28.69
CA ASP A 150 16.89 -10.78 -29.61
C ASP A 150 18.21 -10.02 -29.44
N HIS A 151 18.13 -8.68 -29.38
CA HIS A 151 19.30 -7.83 -29.19
C HIS A 151 20.02 -8.08 -27.84
N LEU A 152 19.29 -8.21 -26.75
CA LEU A 152 19.85 -8.46 -25.41
C LEU A 152 20.47 -9.87 -25.28
N SER A 153 19.97 -10.84 -26.05
CA SER A 153 20.56 -12.18 -26.08
C SER A 153 21.92 -12.21 -26.77
N GLU A 154 22.10 -11.38 -27.80
CA GLU A 154 23.37 -11.27 -28.53
C GLU A 154 24.36 -10.32 -27.85
N GLN A 155 23.88 -9.24 -27.25
CA GLN A 155 24.65 -8.20 -26.59
C GLN A 155 24.03 -7.91 -25.20
N PRO A 156 24.48 -8.64 -24.15
CA PRO A 156 23.97 -8.37 -22.81
C PRO A 156 24.12 -6.89 -22.46
N ALA A 157 23.05 -6.29 -21.99
CA ALA A 157 23.00 -4.89 -21.65
C ALA A 157 24.12 -4.55 -20.66
N GLY A 158 25.14 -3.86 -21.15
CA GLY A 158 26.03 -3.12 -20.27
C GLY A 158 25.19 -2.11 -19.43
N ASN A 159 25.76 -1.09 -18.84
CA ASN A 159 25.11 -0.10 -17.95
C ASN A 159 23.87 0.67 -18.51
N ALA A 160 23.16 0.15 -19.52
CA ALA A 160 21.94 0.76 -20.07
C ALA A 160 20.70 0.42 -19.22
N SER A 161 20.69 0.83 -17.95
CA SER A 161 19.61 0.58 -17.00
C SER A 161 18.24 1.06 -17.51
N GLU A 162 18.16 2.20 -18.17
CA GLU A 162 16.92 2.77 -18.72
C GLU A 162 16.26 1.87 -19.78
N LEU A 163 17.07 1.30 -20.69
CA LEU A 163 16.58 0.40 -21.72
C LEU A 163 16.06 -0.91 -21.14
N LEU A 164 16.74 -1.44 -20.11
CA LEU A 164 16.32 -2.64 -19.41
C LEU A 164 15.03 -2.41 -18.61
N HIS A 165 14.90 -1.27 -17.93
CA HIS A 165 13.66 -0.91 -17.23
C HIS A 165 12.49 -0.83 -18.21
N PHE A 166 12.66 -0.11 -19.34
CA PHE A 166 11.62 -0.05 -20.36
C PHE A 166 11.24 -1.45 -20.90
N TYR A 167 12.23 -2.31 -21.10
CA TYR A 167 11.99 -3.69 -21.55
C TYR A 167 11.11 -4.46 -20.56
N LEU A 168 11.41 -4.39 -19.25
CA LEU A 168 10.63 -5.08 -18.22
C LEU A 168 9.23 -4.50 -18.09
N ASP A 169 9.09 -3.16 -18.11
CA ASP A 169 7.79 -2.49 -18.06
C ASP A 169 6.93 -2.84 -19.29
N ALA A 170 7.54 -2.86 -20.48
CA ALA A 170 6.88 -3.23 -21.73
C ALA A 170 6.45 -4.70 -21.75
N MET A 171 7.27 -5.61 -21.24
CA MET A 171 6.93 -7.03 -21.09
C MET A 171 5.73 -7.22 -20.15
N LEU A 172 5.75 -6.56 -18.99
CA LEU A 172 4.64 -6.62 -18.04
C LEU A 172 3.36 -6.06 -18.67
N PHE A 173 3.46 -4.91 -19.35
CA PHE A 173 2.32 -4.30 -20.03
C PHE A 173 1.70 -5.25 -21.08
N CYS A 174 2.53 -5.89 -21.90
CA CYS A 174 2.05 -6.87 -22.89
C CYS A 174 1.36 -8.07 -22.24
N ARG A 175 1.93 -8.64 -21.17
CA ARG A 175 1.33 -9.77 -20.44
C ARG A 175 -0.01 -9.40 -19.81
N LEU A 176 -0.12 -8.20 -19.24
CA LEU A 176 -1.37 -7.73 -18.65
C LEU A 176 -2.41 -7.35 -19.71
N ALA A 177 -1.98 -6.91 -20.89
CA ALA A 177 -2.88 -6.70 -22.03
C ALA A 177 -3.48 -8.01 -22.55
N GLU A 178 -2.69 -9.10 -22.57
CA GLU A 178 -3.18 -10.45 -22.93
C GLU A 178 -4.16 -11.01 -21.90
N ALA A 179 -3.95 -10.70 -20.62
CA ALA A 179 -4.80 -11.12 -19.50
C ALA A 179 -5.94 -10.13 -19.21
N PHE A 180 -6.13 -9.11 -20.04
CA PHE A 180 -7.09 -8.03 -19.79
C PHE A 180 -8.54 -8.54 -19.70
N GLY A 181 -9.25 -8.13 -18.65
CA GLY A 181 -10.64 -8.55 -18.43
C GLY A 181 -11.39 -7.59 -17.48
N ALA A 182 -12.51 -8.04 -16.94
CA ALA A 182 -13.34 -7.23 -16.03
C ALA A 182 -12.58 -6.76 -14.78
N HIS A 183 -11.53 -7.49 -14.40
CA HIS A 183 -10.64 -7.20 -13.28
C HIS A 183 -9.60 -6.11 -13.58
N SER A 184 -9.58 -5.56 -14.80
CA SER A 184 -8.61 -4.58 -15.27
C SER A 184 -9.27 -3.31 -15.78
N LEU A 185 -8.53 -2.20 -15.70
CA LEU A 185 -8.82 -0.94 -16.38
C LEU A 185 -7.64 -0.59 -17.28
N PHE A 186 -7.92 -0.05 -18.47
CA PHE A 186 -6.93 0.68 -19.25
C PHE A 186 -7.25 2.16 -19.14
N ASP A 187 -6.31 2.95 -18.63
CA ASP A 187 -6.48 4.39 -18.46
C ASP A 187 -5.29 5.17 -19.03
N ILE A 188 -5.57 6.39 -19.46
CA ILE A 188 -4.56 7.35 -19.88
C ILE A 188 -4.72 8.61 -19.04
N SER A 189 -3.66 9.00 -18.35
CA SER A 189 -3.58 10.26 -17.61
C SER A 189 -2.59 11.22 -18.28
N ARG A 190 -2.93 12.52 -18.25
CA ARG A 190 -2.07 13.63 -18.71
C ARG A 190 -1.74 14.53 -17.53
N ASP A 191 -0.45 14.82 -17.36
CA ASP A 191 0.03 15.83 -16.43
C ASP A 191 0.32 17.12 -17.20
N GLU A 192 -0.41 18.18 -16.88
CA GLU A 192 -0.29 19.49 -17.54
C GLU A 192 0.63 20.47 -16.76
N GLY A 193 1.27 20.00 -15.67
CA GLY A 193 1.93 20.85 -14.66
C GLY A 193 3.26 21.50 -15.04
N SER A 194 3.89 21.19 -16.20
CA SER A 194 5.27 21.64 -16.52
C SER A 194 5.48 22.22 -17.92
N GLY A 195 4.42 22.68 -18.58
CA GLY A 195 4.53 23.33 -19.90
C GLY A 195 4.62 22.37 -21.10
N GLN A 196 4.90 21.12 -20.90
CA GLN A 196 4.68 20.02 -21.84
C GLN A 196 3.74 19.01 -21.20
N SER A 197 2.66 18.70 -21.90
CA SER A 197 1.75 17.61 -21.46
C SER A 197 2.49 16.28 -21.58
N VAL A 198 2.58 15.56 -20.47
CA VAL A 198 3.17 14.21 -20.40
C VAL A 198 2.08 13.21 -20.10
N SER A 199 1.91 12.22 -20.97
CA SER A 199 0.92 11.17 -20.75
C SER A 199 1.53 9.93 -20.14
N THR A 200 0.70 9.21 -19.39
CA THR A 200 0.99 7.89 -18.84
C THR A 200 -0.13 6.94 -19.23
N LEU A 201 0.23 5.82 -19.86
CA LEU A 201 -0.66 4.73 -20.20
C LEU A 201 -0.58 3.69 -19.09
N CYS A 202 -1.72 3.25 -18.57
CA CYS A 202 -1.75 2.29 -17.47
C CYS A 202 -2.75 1.15 -17.74
N ILE A 203 -2.30 -0.09 -17.60
CA ILE A 203 -3.18 -1.25 -17.38
C ILE A 203 -3.18 -1.47 -15.87
N ARG A 204 -4.30 -1.12 -15.25
CA ARG A 204 -4.48 -1.13 -13.80
C ARG A 204 -5.27 -2.37 -13.37
N ASN A 205 -4.73 -3.14 -12.45
CA ASN A 205 -5.48 -4.18 -11.79
C ASN A 205 -6.38 -3.58 -10.70
N ILE A 206 -7.66 -3.95 -10.72
CA ILE A 206 -8.63 -3.53 -9.69
C ILE A 206 -9.07 -4.69 -8.81
N VAL A 207 -9.09 -5.91 -9.35
CA VAL A 207 -9.43 -7.14 -8.63
C VAL A 207 -8.34 -8.17 -8.89
N PRO A 208 -7.45 -8.43 -7.93
CA PRO A 208 -6.33 -9.35 -8.15
C PRO A 208 -6.72 -10.84 -8.13
N ALA A 209 -7.95 -11.16 -7.79
CA ALA A 209 -8.46 -12.54 -7.70
C ALA A 209 -8.07 -13.45 -8.86
N PRO A 210 -8.22 -13.08 -10.16
CA PRO A 210 -7.87 -13.96 -11.28
C PRO A 210 -6.38 -14.36 -11.32
N PHE A 211 -5.51 -13.54 -10.72
CA PHE A 211 -4.08 -13.83 -10.66
C PHE A 211 -3.69 -14.59 -9.38
N LEU A 212 -4.41 -14.38 -8.28
CA LEU A 212 -4.11 -14.99 -6.99
C LEU A 212 -4.72 -16.38 -6.84
N ALA A 213 -5.97 -16.58 -7.28
CA ALA A 213 -6.67 -17.84 -7.14
C ALA A 213 -5.86 -19.06 -7.64
N PRO A 214 -5.26 -19.04 -8.86
CA PRO A 214 -4.45 -20.17 -9.32
C PRO A 214 -3.24 -20.48 -8.43
N ARG A 215 -2.72 -19.49 -7.69
CA ARG A 215 -1.59 -19.66 -6.78
C ARG A 215 -2.00 -20.26 -5.44
N PHE A 216 -3.21 -19.97 -5.00
CA PHE A 216 -3.80 -20.63 -3.83
C PHE A 216 -4.18 -22.07 -4.14
N ASP A 217 -4.76 -22.30 -5.32
CA ASP A 217 -5.20 -23.64 -5.77
C ASP A 217 -4.02 -24.62 -5.94
N GLU A 218 -2.85 -24.11 -6.38
CA GLU A 218 -1.64 -24.93 -6.53
C GLU A 218 -1.03 -25.32 -5.19
N ALA A 219 -1.21 -24.52 -4.14
CA ALA A 219 -0.68 -24.85 -2.82
C ALA A 219 -1.44 -26.01 -2.19
N HIS A 220 -0.71 -26.93 -1.54
CA HIS A 220 -1.34 -28.01 -0.77
C HIS A 220 -2.28 -27.48 0.31
N SER A 221 -1.91 -26.37 0.94
CA SER A 221 -2.75 -25.63 1.87
C SER A 221 -2.30 -24.17 1.95
N CYS A 222 -3.24 -23.28 2.23
CA CYS A 222 -2.96 -21.86 2.40
C CYS A 222 -3.67 -21.35 3.64
N THR A 223 -2.93 -20.64 4.50
CA THR A 223 -3.49 -19.93 5.66
C THR A 223 -3.15 -18.46 5.56
N LEU A 224 -4.21 -17.64 5.44
CA LEU A 224 -4.11 -16.19 5.46
C LEU A 224 -4.42 -15.71 6.87
N PHE A 225 -3.57 -14.87 7.47
CA PHE A 225 -3.81 -14.37 8.81
C PHE A 225 -3.40 -12.92 8.97
N SER A 226 -4.14 -12.20 9.79
CA SER A 226 -3.91 -10.81 10.14
C SER A 226 -4.81 -10.37 11.29
N ALA A 227 -4.44 -9.31 11.97
CA ALA A 227 -5.31 -8.67 12.96
C ALA A 227 -6.52 -7.93 12.34
N THR A 228 -6.56 -7.72 11.03
CA THR A 228 -7.53 -6.84 10.34
C THR A 228 -8.15 -7.45 9.09
N LEU A 229 -8.38 -8.77 9.03
CA LEU A 229 -9.06 -9.46 7.91
C LEU A 229 -10.59 -9.34 8.00
N SER A 230 -11.12 -8.14 8.16
CA SER A 230 -12.57 -7.89 8.24
C SER A 230 -12.96 -6.72 7.32
N PRO A 231 -14.10 -6.82 6.61
CA PRO A 231 -15.06 -7.92 6.57
C PRO A 231 -14.61 -9.08 5.64
N ALA A 232 -15.04 -10.30 5.97
CA ALA A 232 -14.63 -11.53 5.27
C ALA A 232 -14.91 -11.49 3.76
N ASN A 233 -16.12 -11.05 3.35
CA ASN A 233 -16.51 -10.97 1.93
C ASN A 233 -15.58 -10.08 1.10
N TYR A 234 -15.10 -8.97 1.65
CA TYR A 234 -14.17 -8.08 0.95
C TYR A 234 -12.87 -8.79 0.58
N TYR A 235 -12.31 -9.58 1.51
CA TYR A 235 -11.08 -10.33 1.25
C TYR A 235 -11.35 -11.54 0.35
N ALA A 236 -12.45 -12.27 0.56
CA ALA A 236 -12.80 -13.40 -0.27
C ALA A 236 -12.97 -13.01 -1.74
N ASP A 237 -13.72 -11.94 -2.00
CA ASP A 237 -13.99 -11.44 -3.35
C ASP A 237 -12.72 -10.95 -4.06
N LEU A 238 -11.90 -10.14 -3.36
CA LEU A 238 -10.72 -9.52 -3.99
C LEU A 238 -9.52 -10.44 -4.09
N LEU A 239 -9.38 -11.41 -3.17
CA LEU A 239 -8.31 -12.41 -3.22
C LEU A 239 -8.69 -13.63 -4.07
N GLY A 240 -9.97 -13.80 -4.39
CA GLY A 240 -10.46 -14.97 -5.14
C GLY A 240 -10.41 -16.25 -4.32
N LEU A 241 -10.79 -16.15 -3.03
CA LEU A 241 -10.82 -17.32 -2.17
C LEU A 241 -12.00 -18.23 -2.53
N PRO A 242 -11.86 -19.56 -2.42
CA PRO A 242 -12.97 -20.49 -2.59
C PRO A 242 -14.16 -20.17 -1.69
N GLU A 243 -15.39 -20.43 -2.15
CA GLU A 243 -16.62 -20.15 -1.39
C GLU A 243 -16.64 -20.86 -0.03
N GLU A 244 -16.07 -22.08 0.03
CA GLU A 244 -16.01 -22.89 1.25
C GLU A 244 -14.81 -22.57 2.15
N THR A 245 -14.08 -21.47 1.92
CA THR A 245 -12.93 -21.09 2.73
C THR A 245 -13.34 -20.92 4.20
N PRO A 246 -12.80 -21.70 5.15
CA PRO A 246 -13.13 -21.56 6.55
C PRO A 246 -12.61 -20.23 7.09
N TRP A 247 -13.44 -19.53 7.84
CA TRP A 247 -13.12 -18.25 8.47
C TRP A 247 -13.08 -18.43 9.98
N ILE A 248 -11.96 -18.08 10.61
CA ILE A 248 -11.74 -18.26 12.04
C ILE A 248 -11.41 -16.92 12.67
N ASP A 249 -12.24 -16.48 13.63
CA ASP A 249 -11.94 -15.36 14.49
C ASP A 249 -11.23 -15.87 15.75
N VAL A 250 -10.01 -15.39 15.98
CA VAL A 250 -9.25 -15.67 17.20
C VAL A 250 -9.48 -14.52 18.17
N GLU A 251 -9.88 -14.85 19.40
CA GLU A 251 -10.06 -13.85 20.45
C GLU A 251 -8.78 -13.06 20.70
N SER A 252 -8.93 -11.75 20.89
CA SER A 252 -7.82 -10.89 21.19
C SER A 252 -7.19 -11.27 22.55
N PRO A 253 -5.85 -11.32 22.65
CA PRO A 253 -5.19 -11.51 23.94
C PRO A 253 -5.29 -10.26 24.84
N PHE A 254 -5.83 -9.17 24.32
CA PHE A 254 -6.00 -7.89 25.01
C PHE A 254 -7.43 -7.70 25.48
N SER A 255 -7.59 -7.08 26.66
CA SER A 255 -8.89 -6.76 27.22
C SER A 255 -9.34 -5.34 26.92
N ALA A 256 -10.64 -5.09 26.96
CA ALA A 256 -11.21 -3.76 26.72
C ALA A 256 -10.76 -2.72 27.76
N GLU A 257 -10.34 -3.16 28.95
CA GLU A 257 -9.86 -2.29 30.03
C GLU A 257 -8.46 -1.71 29.74
N GLN A 258 -7.72 -2.34 28.83
CA GLN A 258 -6.39 -1.87 28.45
C GLN A 258 -6.45 -0.67 27.50
N LEU A 259 -7.50 -0.58 26.68
CA LEU A 259 -7.61 0.45 25.65
C LEU A 259 -8.90 1.25 25.76
N HIS A 260 -8.80 2.48 26.25
CA HIS A 260 -9.92 3.41 26.25
C HIS A 260 -10.16 4.00 24.85
N VAL A 261 -11.16 3.52 24.14
CA VAL A 261 -11.48 4.03 22.78
C VAL A 261 -12.62 5.05 22.86
N GLN A 262 -12.31 6.28 22.49
CA GLN A 262 -13.23 7.42 22.52
C GLN A 262 -13.60 7.86 21.10
N ALA A 263 -14.86 7.71 20.69
CA ALA A 263 -15.35 8.19 19.38
C ALA A 263 -15.98 9.59 19.53
N VAL A 264 -15.34 10.58 18.95
CA VAL A 264 -15.85 11.97 18.93
C VAL A 264 -17.06 12.05 18.00
N SER A 265 -18.20 12.50 18.54
CA SER A 265 -19.49 12.41 17.86
C SER A 265 -20.02 13.71 17.25
N ASN A 266 -19.42 14.82 17.57
CA ASN A 266 -19.86 16.16 17.16
C ASN A 266 -18.80 16.95 16.40
N LEU A 267 -17.84 16.28 15.79
CA LEU A 267 -16.79 16.89 14.98
C LEU A 267 -16.64 16.12 13.68
N SER A 268 -16.54 16.83 12.57
CA SER A 268 -16.34 16.26 11.23
C SER A 268 -14.96 16.63 10.69
N THR A 269 -14.24 15.62 10.18
CA THR A 269 -12.95 15.80 9.51
C THR A 269 -13.06 15.80 7.98
N ARG A 270 -14.30 15.85 7.44
CA ARG A 270 -14.55 16.00 6.00
C ARG A 270 -13.91 17.27 5.47
N TYR A 271 -13.45 17.26 4.24
CA TYR A 271 -12.71 18.38 3.64
C TYR A 271 -13.41 19.73 3.85
N ALA A 272 -14.71 19.80 3.60
CA ALA A 272 -15.49 21.02 3.75
C ALA A 272 -15.63 21.54 5.20
N HIS A 273 -15.32 20.70 6.20
CA HIS A 273 -15.49 21.03 7.62
C HIS A 273 -14.16 21.10 8.39
N ARG A 274 -13.03 20.94 7.71
CA ARG A 274 -11.69 20.83 8.36
C ARG A 274 -11.33 22.06 9.16
N ASP A 275 -11.59 23.25 8.64
CA ASP A 275 -11.23 24.51 9.32
C ASP A 275 -11.93 24.63 10.68
N TYR A 276 -13.17 24.19 10.78
CA TYR A 276 -13.91 24.16 12.07
C TYR A 276 -13.40 23.09 13.04
N SER A 277 -12.63 22.13 12.58
CA SER A 277 -12.11 21.03 13.39
C SER A 277 -10.75 21.34 14.04
N LEU A 278 -9.99 22.33 13.54
CA LEU A 278 -8.61 22.57 13.93
C LEU A 278 -8.48 22.86 15.43
N ALA A 279 -9.11 23.91 15.91
CA ALA A 279 -9.04 24.34 17.32
C ALA A 279 -9.63 23.28 18.29
N PRO A 280 -10.80 22.64 18.01
CA PRO A 280 -11.31 21.57 18.87
C PRO A 280 -10.38 20.36 18.97
N ILE A 281 -9.69 19.97 17.88
CA ILE A 281 -8.71 18.88 17.92
C ILE A 281 -7.48 19.27 18.73
N ALA A 282 -6.94 20.46 18.51
CA ALA A 282 -5.82 21.00 19.27
C ALA A 282 -6.12 21.04 20.78
N ALA A 283 -7.32 21.53 21.14
CA ALA A 283 -7.77 21.56 22.54
C ALA A 283 -7.93 20.15 23.15
N LEU A 284 -8.46 19.16 22.39
CA LEU A 284 -8.55 17.78 22.82
C LEU A 284 -7.17 17.19 23.11
N ILE A 285 -6.24 17.38 22.17
CA ILE A 285 -4.85 16.90 22.29
C ILE A 285 -4.19 17.51 23.54
N ALA A 286 -4.31 18.82 23.73
CA ALA A 286 -3.74 19.53 24.86
C ALA A 286 -4.34 19.09 26.20
N ARG A 287 -5.65 18.88 26.28
CA ARG A 287 -6.35 18.38 27.46
C ARG A 287 -5.85 16.97 27.82
N GLN A 288 -5.82 16.05 26.88
CA GLN A 288 -5.36 14.68 27.12
C GLN A 288 -3.89 14.66 27.56
N TYR A 289 -3.05 15.48 26.95
CA TYR A 289 -1.65 15.58 27.33
C TYR A 289 -1.48 16.16 28.73
N ALA A 290 -2.29 17.12 29.14
CA ALA A 290 -2.27 17.68 30.49
C ALA A 290 -2.77 16.69 31.55
N GLU A 291 -3.81 15.89 31.23
CA GLU A 291 -4.35 14.85 32.11
C GLU A 291 -3.36 13.70 32.32
N LYS A 292 -2.71 13.25 31.24
CA LYS A 292 -1.73 12.15 31.29
C LYS A 292 -0.54 12.46 30.39
N PRO A 293 0.50 13.18 30.90
CA PRO A 293 1.69 13.45 30.12
C PRO A 293 2.45 12.18 29.72
N GLY A 294 2.78 12.04 28.44
CA GLY A 294 3.46 10.88 27.86
C GLY A 294 3.64 11.00 26.37
N ASN A 295 3.90 9.90 25.70
CA ASN A 295 4.07 9.88 24.25
C ASN A 295 2.78 9.55 23.53
N TYR A 296 2.44 10.35 22.53
CA TYR A 296 1.24 10.21 21.71
C TYR A 296 1.57 10.29 20.22
N LEU A 297 0.78 9.61 19.39
CA LEU A 297 0.74 9.79 17.94
C LEU A 297 -0.55 10.47 17.52
N ALA A 298 -0.47 11.48 16.66
CA ALA A 298 -1.62 12.16 16.07
C ALA A 298 -1.62 11.95 14.55
N PHE A 299 -2.64 11.25 14.03
CA PHE A 299 -2.77 10.88 12.64
C PHE A 299 -3.82 11.71 11.91
N PHE A 300 -3.45 12.20 10.73
CA PHE A 300 -4.28 13.05 9.88
C PHE A 300 -4.38 12.51 8.45
N SER A 301 -5.39 12.95 7.70
CA SER A 301 -5.60 12.52 6.32
C SER A 301 -4.65 13.13 5.29
N SER A 302 -3.92 14.20 5.64
CA SER A 302 -2.98 14.88 4.75
C SER A 302 -1.98 15.73 5.51
N TYR A 303 -0.84 16.03 4.88
CA TYR A 303 0.17 16.94 5.45
C TYR A 303 -0.37 18.35 5.71
N THR A 304 -1.20 18.87 4.83
CA THR A 304 -1.81 20.21 4.99
C THR A 304 -2.68 20.26 6.25
N TYR A 305 -3.51 19.23 6.46
CA TYR A 305 -4.36 19.15 7.64
C TYR A 305 -3.57 18.94 8.92
N LEU A 306 -2.56 18.10 8.89
CA LEU A 306 -1.60 17.90 9.97
C LEU A 306 -0.95 19.22 10.39
N GLN A 307 -0.41 19.98 9.43
CA GLN A 307 0.26 21.25 9.68
C GLN A 307 -0.70 22.31 10.27
N ALA A 308 -1.94 22.34 9.79
CA ALA A 308 -2.93 23.29 10.30
C ALA A 308 -3.27 23.02 11.78
N VAL A 309 -3.52 21.74 12.16
CA VAL A 309 -3.79 21.40 13.57
C VAL A 309 -2.56 21.58 14.44
N LEU A 310 -1.37 21.26 13.93
CA LEU A 310 -0.12 21.47 14.65
C LEU A 310 0.11 22.96 14.93
N HIS A 311 -0.14 23.81 13.96
CA HIS A 311 -0.03 25.28 14.13
C HIS A 311 -0.98 25.77 15.23
N GLU A 312 -2.25 25.39 15.20
CA GLU A 312 -3.23 25.72 16.24
C GLU A 312 -2.76 25.25 17.64
N LEU A 313 -2.25 24.03 17.74
CA LEU A 313 -1.74 23.50 19.01
C LEU A 313 -0.54 24.30 19.52
N GLN A 314 0.43 24.63 18.66
CA GLN A 314 1.63 25.37 19.04
C GLN A 314 1.32 26.81 19.43
N MET A 315 0.34 27.43 18.78
CA MET A 315 -0.09 28.80 19.14
C MET A 315 -0.80 28.84 20.49
N ALA A 316 -1.67 27.86 20.78
CA ALA A 316 -2.45 27.83 22.02
C ALA A 316 -1.66 27.18 23.20
N HIS A 317 -0.78 26.23 22.92
CA HIS A 317 -0.07 25.42 23.93
C HIS A 317 1.41 25.21 23.56
N PRO A 318 2.24 26.26 23.49
CA PRO A 318 3.63 26.20 23.05
C PRO A 318 4.53 25.35 23.96
N GLN A 319 4.09 25.03 25.17
CA GLN A 319 4.81 24.21 26.14
C GLN A 319 4.76 22.71 25.84
N ILE A 320 3.86 22.25 24.95
CA ILE A 320 3.72 20.84 24.61
C ILE A 320 4.81 20.47 23.59
N PRO A 321 5.70 19.51 23.88
CA PRO A 321 6.69 19.07 22.90
C PRO A 321 6.01 18.36 21.73
N VAL A 322 6.29 18.81 20.53
CA VAL A 322 5.72 18.24 19.29
C VAL A 322 6.80 18.04 18.25
N TRP A 323 6.59 17.04 17.39
CA TRP A 323 7.38 16.82 16.17
C TRP A 323 6.49 16.26 15.08
N GLN A 324 6.89 16.43 13.84
CA GLN A 324 6.06 16.05 12.69
C GLN A 324 6.81 15.26 11.65
N GLN A 325 6.07 14.44 10.93
CA GLN A 325 6.51 13.78 9.72
C GLN A 325 6.69 14.79 8.59
N SER A 326 7.83 14.77 7.87
CA SER A 326 8.02 15.50 6.62
C SER A 326 7.52 14.71 5.41
N ARG A 327 7.28 15.40 4.27
CA ARG A 327 6.76 14.74 3.05
C ARG A 327 7.74 13.74 2.42
N LYS A 328 9.03 13.98 2.58
CA LYS A 328 10.11 13.14 2.07
C LYS A 328 11.07 12.91 3.21
N MET A 329 10.89 11.82 3.94
CA MET A 329 11.82 11.37 4.97
C MET A 329 12.65 10.24 4.41
N ASP A 330 13.95 10.33 4.56
CA ASP A 330 14.83 9.20 4.40
C ASP A 330 14.77 8.27 5.63
N GLU A 331 15.51 7.17 5.60
CA GLU A 331 15.48 6.18 6.69
C GLU A 331 16.10 6.76 7.98
N VAL A 332 17.08 7.64 7.88
CA VAL A 332 17.73 8.29 9.03
C VAL A 332 16.74 9.25 9.71
N GLU A 333 16.04 10.06 8.94
CA GLU A 333 15.01 10.98 9.44
C GLU A 333 13.84 10.23 10.07
N ARG A 334 13.44 9.10 9.45
CA ARG A 334 12.41 8.23 9.98
C ARG A 334 12.82 7.64 11.32
N GLN A 335 14.03 7.14 11.44
CA GLN A 335 14.56 6.63 12.70
C GLN A 335 14.65 7.73 13.75
N ALA A 336 15.12 8.92 13.40
CA ALA A 336 15.16 10.07 14.30
C ALA A 336 13.77 10.50 14.81
N PHE A 337 12.72 10.37 13.98
CA PHE A 337 11.34 10.58 14.41
C PHE A 337 10.92 9.54 15.47
N LEU A 338 11.26 8.27 15.28
CA LEU A 338 10.90 7.17 16.17
C LEU A 338 11.70 7.21 17.50
N ASP A 339 12.94 7.64 17.48
CA ASP A 339 13.81 7.71 18.67
C ASP A 339 13.30 8.72 19.71
N ARG A 340 12.45 9.66 19.31
CA ARG A 340 11.79 10.59 20.25
C ARG A 340 10.78 9.90 21.16
N PHE A 341 10.27 8.73 20.78
CA PHE A 341 9.37 7.92 21.58
C PHE A 341 10.16 7.03 22.55
N SER A 342 10.83 7.64 23.52
CA SER A 342 11.52 6.91 24.59
C SER A 342 10.57 6.60 25.75
N SER A 343 10.88 5.62 26.59
CA SER A 343 10.06 5.25 27.77
C SER A 343 9.91 6.38 28.80
N THR A 344 10.84 7.31 28.82
CA THR A 344 10.79 8.52 29.68
C THR A 344 10.38 9.77 28.89
N GLY A 345 10.18 9.63 27.58
CA GLY A 345 9.81 10.72 26.69
C GLY A 345 8.40 11.23 26.94
N ARG A 346 8.18 12.48 26.59
CA ARG A 346 6.86 13.13 26.65
C ARG A 346 6.71 14.04 25.47
N GLY A 347 5.69 13.83 24.67
CA GLY A 347 5.38 14.67 23.53
C GLY A 347 4.49 14.00 22.51
N ILE A 348 4.26 14.67 21.40
CA ILE A 348 3.29 14.24 20.40
C ILE A 348 3.93 14.24 19.02
N GLY A 349 3.99 13.07 18.41
CA GLY A 349 4.39 12.91 17.01
C GLY A 349 3.19 13.06 16.07
N PHE A 350 3.29 13.95 15.10
CA PHE A 350 2.26 14.19 14.10
C PHE A 350 2.61 13.46 12.81
N ALA A 351 1.71 12.63 12.30
CA ALA A 351 1.92 11.82 11.10
C ALA A 351 0.68 11.78 10.20
N VAL A 352 0.88 11.39 8.94
CA VAL A 352 -0.21 11.12 8.00
C VAL A 352 -0.60 9.66 8.11
N LEU A 353 -1.89 9.37 8.23
CA LEU A 353 -2.43 8.02 8.30
C LEU A 353 -2.18 7.28 6.96
N GLY A 354 -1.73 6.03 7.04
CA GLY A 354 -1.31 5.24 5.87
C GLY A 354 0.06 5.61 5.31
N GLY A 355 0.80 6.52 5.98
CA GLY A 355 2.21 6.77 5.72
C GLY A 355 3.12 5.83 6.51
N ALA A 356 4.43 6.09 6.46
CA ALA A 356 5.49 5.27 7.05
C ALA A 356 5.36 4.97 8.56
N PHE A 357 4.50 5.69 9.28
CA PHE A 357 4.27 5.55 10.72
C PHE A 357 2.91 4.92 11.07
N GLY A 358 2.07 4.63 10.08
CA GLY A 358 0.82 3.88 10.27
C GLY A 358 1.05 2.38 10.43
N GLU A 359 2.11 1.87 9.80
CA GLU A 359 2.46 0.46 9.77
C GLU A 359 3.96 0.26 10.11
N GLY A 360 4.33 -0.93 10.57
CA GLY A 360 5.75 -1.31 10.72
C GLY A 360 6.52 -0.62 11.85
N ILE A 361 5.86 0.07 12.79
CA ILE A 361 6.51 0.63 13.98
C ILE A 361 6.15 -0.16 15.24
N ASP A 362 7.10 -0.33 16.14
CA ASP A 362 6.91 -1.00 17.42
C ASP A 362 7.35 -0.10 18.57
N LEU A 363 6.37 0.35 19.38
CA LEU A 363 6.55 1.28 20.48
C LEU A 363 5.88 0.73 21.74
N PRO A 364 6.41 -0.34 22.36
CA PRO A 364 5.78 -1.00 23.49
C PRO A 364 5.84 -0.16 24.77
N GLY A 365 4.86 -0.35 25.66
CA GLY A 365 4.77 0.27 26.97
C GLY A 365 4.67 1.79 26.91
N ASP A 366 5.40 2.46 27.78
CA ASP A 366 5.38 3.94 27.91
C ASP A 366 5.96 4.68 26.69
N ARG A 367 6.48 3.95 25.69
CA ARG A 367 6.92 4.56 24.43
C ARG A 367 5.75 5.10 23.61
N LEU A 368 4.52 4.53 23.78
CA LEU A 368 3.31 5.06 23.17
C LEU A 368 2.09 4.76 24.04
N ILE A 369 1.53 5.77 24.69
CA ILE A 369 0.38 5.60 25.59
C ILE A 369 -0.94 6.09 25.00
N GLY A 370 -0.94 6.60 23.78
CA GLY A 370 -2.19 6.95 23.12
C GLY A 370 -2.05 7.43 21.68
N ALA A 371 -3.18 7.47 20.98
CA ALA A 371 -3.26 7.94 19.62
C ALA A 371 -4.51 8.81 19.39
N PHE A 372 -4.34 9.85 18.56
CA PHE A 372 -5.41 10.68 18.03
C PHE A 372 -5.54 10.42 16.53
N ILE A 373 -6.69 9.95 16.07
CA ILE A 373 -6.92 9.60 14.66
C ILE A 373 -8.00 10.52 14.09
N ALA A 374 -7.55 11.62 13.49
CA ALA A 374 -8.42 12.69 12.94
C ALA A 374 -8.79 12.43 11.49
N THR A 375 -9.29 11.23 11.18
CA THR A 375 -9.74 10.84 9.84
C THR A 375 -10.35 9.42 9.87
N LEU A 376 -11.20 9.11 8.90
CA LEU A 376 -11.58 7.72 8.59
C LEU A 376 -10.53 6.96 7.74
N GLY A 377 -9.43 7.60 7.36
CA GLY A 377 -8.42 6.96 6.52
C GLY A 377 -8.81 6.74 5.06
N LEU A 378 -9.95 7.27 4.64
CA LEU A 378 -10.46 7.03 3.27
C LEU A 378 -9.43 7.45 2.21
N PRO A 379 -9.22 6.63 1.16
CA PRO A 379 -8.47 7.03 -0.02
C PRO A 379 -8.98 8.36 -0.61
N GLN A 380 -8.13 9.05 -1.34
CA GLN A 380 -8.50 10.30 -2.02
C GLN A 380 -9.62 10.06 -3.03
N ILE A 381 -10.60 10.97 -3.07
CA ILE A 381 -11.58 11.02 -4.17
C ILE A 381 -10.84 11.58 -5.39
N ASN A 382 -10.65 10.76 -6.40
CA ASN A 382 -10.04 11.10 -7.67
C ASN A 382 -10.70 10.29 -8.80
N PRO A 383 -10.49 10.63 -10.08
CA PRO A 383 -11.12 9.92 -11.19
C PRO A 383 -10.82 8.42 -11.20
N VAL A 384 -9.61 7.99 -10.81
CA VAL A 384 -9.23 6.58 -10.75
C VAL A 384 -10.07 5.83 -9.72
N ASN A 385 -10.16 6.34 -8.50
CA ASN A 385 -10.90 5.69 -7.42
C ASN A 385 -12.42 5.69 -7.68
N GLU A 386 -12.96 6.72 -8.33
CA GLU A 386 -14.37 6.72 -8.73
C GLU A 386 -14.67 5.67 -9.81
N GLU A 387 -13.76 5.47 -10.77
CA GLU A 387 -13.90 4.40 -11.76
C GLU A 387 -13.79 3.01 -11.11
N ILE A 388 -12.83 2.82 -10.19
CA ILE A 388 -12.71 1.58 -9.41
C ILE A 388 -14.01 1.30 -8.66
N LYS A 389 -14.58 2.31 -7.99
CA LYS A 389 -15.84 2.19 -7.24
C LYS A 389 -16.98 1.72 -8.16
N GLN A 390 -17.14 2.35 -9.34
CA GLN A 390 -18.17 1.96 -10.30
C GLN A 390 -17.99 0.50 -10.76
N ARG A 391 -16.76 0.08 -11.03
CA ARG A 391 -16.46 -1.30 -11.41
C ARG A 391 -16.75 -2.29 -10.27
N MET A 392 -16.41 -1.94 -9.03
CA MET A 392 -16.77 -2.75 -7.86
C MET A 392 -18.29 -2.88 -7.70
N GLU A 393 -19.07 -1.82 -7.96
CA GLU A 393 -20.53 -1.86 -7.94
C GLU A 393 -21.10 -2.83 -9.00
N VAL A 394 -20.51 -2.84 -10.19
CA VAL A 394 -20.90 -3.76 -11.26
C VAL A 394 -20.55 -5.21 -10.94
N MET A 395 -19.36 -5.46 -10.38
CA MET A 395 -18.85 -6.82 -10.14
C MET A 395 -19.46 -7.45 -8.86
N PHE A 396 -19.62 -6.67 -7.80
CA PHE A 396 -19.95 -7.17 -6.46
C PHE A 396 -21.26 -6.61 -5.88
N GLY A 397 -21.99 -5.85 -6.68
CA GLY A 397 -23.28 -5.24 -6.33
C GLY A 397 -23.18 -3.79 -5.84
N SER A 398 -24.26 -3.05 -6.04
CA SER A 398 -24.33 -1.58 -5.86
C SER A 398 -23.97 -1.07 -4.46
N ASN A 399 -24.10 -1.91 -3.43
CA ASN A 399 -23.76 -1.53 -2.06
C ASN A 399 -22.28 -1.70 -1.72
N ASN A 400 -21.51 -2.40 -2.55
CA ASN A 400 -20.12 -2.77 -2.25
C ASN A 400 -19.08 -1.79 -2.83
N GLY A 401 -19.42 -1.01 -3.85
CA GLY A 401 -18.47 -0.09 -4.48
C GLY A 401 -17.77 0.86 -3.52
N TYR A 402 -18.55 1.59 -2.72
CA TYR A 402 -18.00 2.48 -1.71
C TYR A 402 -17.26 1.74 -0.60
N GLY A 403 -17.78 0.59 -0.17
CA GLY A 403 -17.16 -0.27 0.84
C GLY A 403 -15.76 -0.71 0.42
N TYR A 404 -15.66 -1.31 -0.77
CA TYR A 404 -14.44 -1.92 -1.30
C TYR A 404 -13.38 -0.90 -1.73
N THR A 405 -13.81 0.27 -2.20
CA THR A 405 -12.87 1.30 -2.68
C THR A 405 -12.41 2.23 -1.58
N TYR A 406 -13.29 2.59 -0.66
CA TYR A 406 -13.02 3.65 0.31
C TYR A 406 -13.07 3.19 1.75
N LEU A 407 -14.19 2.58 2.18
CA LEU A 407 -14.46 2.39 3.61
C LEU A 407 -13.55 1.34 4.23
N TYR A 408 -13.47 0.13 3.64
CA TYR A 408 -12.72 -0.97 4.23
C TYR A 408 -11.20 -0.70 4.23
N PRO A 409 -10.59 -0.24 3.12
CA PRO A 409 -9.18 0.15 3.14
C PRO A 409 -8.87 1.30 4.10
N GLY A 410 -9.82 2.23 4.26
CA GLY A 410 -9.68 3.34 5.20
C GLY A 410 -9.72 2.90 6.66
N LEU A 411 -10.73 2.13 7.04
CA LEU A 411 -10.87 1.61 8.42
C LEU A 411 -9.76 0.67 8.81
N GLN A 412 -9.27 -0.15 7.90
CA GLN A 412 -8.10 -0.98 8.12
C GLN A 412 -6.91 -0.16 8.63
N LYS A 413 -6.58 0.95 7.98
CA LYS A 413 -5.50 1.87 8.39
C LYS A 413 -5.75 2.48 9.77
N VAL A 414 -7.02 2.82 10.07
CA VAL A 414 -7.42 3.34 11.39
C VAL A 414 -7.19 2.29 12.48
N VAL A 415 -7.63 1.06 12.25
CA VAL A 415 -7.48 -0.04 13.23
C VAL A 415 -6.00 -0.37 13.45
N GLN A 416 -5.20 -0.40 12.39
CA GLN A 416 -3.76 -0.61 12.49
C GLN A 416 -3.05 0.49 13.28
N ALA A 417 -3.36 1.76 13.00
CA ALA A 417 -2.79 2.89 13.73
C ALA A 417 -3.18 2.88 15.22
N ALA A 418 -4.42 2.57 15.53
CA ALA A 418 -4.89 2.41 16.92
C ALA A 418 -4.24 1.21 17.63
N GLY A 419 -4.06 0.10 16.90
CA GLY A 419 -3.41 -1.12 17.43
C GLY A 419 -1.94 -0.93 17.83
N ARG A 420 -1.32 0.19 17.49
CA ARG A 420 0.04 0.52 17.94
C ARG A 420 0.11 0.86 19.43
N VAL A 421 -1.00 1.25 20.04
CA VAL A 421 -1.06 1.68 21.44
C VAL A 421 -0.95 0.50 22.43
N ILE A 422 -1.46 -0.67 22.05
CA ILE A 422 -1.39 -1.88 22.88
C ILE A 422 -0.55 -2.93 22.18
N ARG A 423 0.56 -3.34 22.78
CA ARG A 423 1.52 -4.32 22.28
C ARG A 423 1.72 -5.50 23.21
N THR A 424 1.53 -5.25 24.49
CA THR A 424 1.69 -6.27 25.51
C THR A 424 0.47 -6.33 26.44
N VAL A 425 0.32 -7.42 27.17
CA VAL A 425 -0.77 -7.59 28.15
C VAL A 425 -0.68 -6.63 29.34
N LYS A 426 0.38 -5.85 29.45
CA LYS A 426 0.58 -4.85 30.51
C LYS A 426 0.31 -3.42 30.04
N ASP A 427 0.23 -3.20 28.73
CA ASP A 427 0.06 -1.87 28.18
C ASP A 427 -1.34 -1.33 28.50
N GLN A 428 -1.40 -0.03 28.71
CA GLN A 428 -2.66 0.70 28.90
C GLN A 428 -2.59 2.01 28.11
N GLY A 429 -3.64 2.29 27.36
CA GLY A 429 -3.64 3.48 26.52
C GLY A 429 -5.00 4.03 26.17
N VAL A 430 -5.00 5.15 25.45
CA VAL A 430 -6.20 5.82 24.96
C VAL A 430 -6.13 6.05 23.46
N VAL A 431 -7.26 5.83 22.78
CA VAL A 431 -7.41 6.15 21.35
C VAL A 431 -8.61 7.07 21.17
N TYR A 432 -8.38 8.20 20.52
CA TYR A 432 -9.43 9.10 20.07
C TYR A 432 -9.69 8.92 18.58
N LEU A 433 -10.86 8.42 18.23
CA LEU A 433 -11.39 8.34 16.86
C LEU A 433 -12.16 9.62 16.57
N ILE A 434 -11.51 10.54 15.86
CA ILE A 434 -12.00 11.91 15.71
C ILE A 434 -12.67 12.09 14.35
N ASP A 435 -13.93 11.72 14.28
CA ASP A 435 -14.88 12.03 13.20
C ASP A 435 -16.28 11.57 13.62
N ASP A 436 -17.32 12.32 13.28
CA ASP A 436 -18.72 12.00 13.58
C ASP A 436 -19.17 10.65 13.01
N ARG A 437 -18.60 10.23 11.89
CA ARG A 437 -18.89 8.96 11.20
C ARG A 437 -18.55 7.72 12.02
N PHE A 438 -17.57 7.77 12.92
CA PHE A 438 -17.26 6.64 13.80
C PHE A 438 -18.43 6.25 14.72
N ASN A 439 -19.42 7.10 14.87
CA ASN A 439 -20.64 6.80 15.64
C ASN A 439 -21.76 6.16 14.81
N GLN A 440 -21.58 6.01 13.49
CA GLN A 440 -22.54 5.32 12.63
C GLN A 440 -22.52 3.80 12.92
N PRO A 441 -23.68 3.14 13.09
CA PRO A 441 -23.75 1.72 13.44
C PRO A 441 -23.01 0.82 12.41
N ALA A 442 -23.09 1.16 11.14
CA ALA A 442 -22.41 0.42 10.07
C ALA A 442 -20.88 0.45 10.21
N ILE A 443 -20.32 1.60 10.63
CA ILE A 443 -18.87 1.75 10.83
C ILE A 443 -18.45 1.10 12.15
N ARG A 444 -19.25 1.23 13.21
CA ARG A 444 -18.94 0.60 14.49
C ARG A 444 -18.83 -0.92 14.41
N LYS A 445 -19.63 -1.56 13.57
CA LYS A 445 -19.59 -3.01 13.34
C LYS A 445 -18.29 -3.51 12.69
N LEU A 446 -17.53 -2.60 12.06
CA LEU A 446 -16.27 -2.90 11.40
C LEU A 446 -15.04 -2.66 12.29
N LEU A 447 -15.24 -2.10 13.48
CA LEU A 447 -14.18 -1.94 14.47
C LEU A 447 -13.95 -3.26 15.23
N PRO A 448 -12.75 -3.49 15.79
CA PRO A 448 -12.46 -4.70 16.55
C PRO A 448 -13.48 -4.97 17.68
N THR A 449 -13.95 -6.19 17.79
CA THR A 449 -15.02 -6.59 18.72
C THR A 449 -14.62 -6.44 20.19
N TRP A 450 -13.32 -6.53 20.50
CA TRP A 450 -12.80 -6.36 21.84
C TRP A 450 -12.70 -4.89 22.29
N TRP A 451 -12.89 -3.90 21.36
CA TRP A 451 -12.89 -2.49 21.73
C TRP A 451 -14.22 -2.09 22.36
N LYS A 452 -14.15 -1.52 23.56
CA LYS A 452 -15.30 -0.81 24.15
C LYS A 452 -15.26 0.66 23.68
N VAL A 453 -15.96 0.93 22.58
CA VAL A 453 -15.98 2.28 21.97
C VAL A 453 -17.01 3.15 22.67
N GLU A 454 -16.54 4.13 23.43
CA GLU A 454 -17.35 5.10 24.12
C GLU A 454 -17.59 6.36 23.27
N ARG A 455 -18.75 6.98 23.44
CA ARG A 455 -19.08 8.22 22.73
C ARG A 455 -18.54 9.41 23.52
N CYS A 456 -17.71 10.23 22.85
CA CYS A 456 -17.19 11.50 23.38
C CYS A 456 -17.83 12.69 22.67
N ARG A 457 -18.07 13.77 23.40
CA ARG A 457 -18.47 15.08 22.85
C ARG A 457 -17.44 16.12 23.27
N LEU A 458 -16.95 16.88 22.28
CA LEU A 458 -16.05 18.00 22.54
C LEU A 458 -16.88 19.26 22.84
N PRO A 459 -16.43 20.13 23.75
CA PRO A 459 -16.97 21.47 23.88
C PRO A 459 -16.60 22.24 22.61
N LEU A 460 -17.58 22.47 21.74
CA LEU A 460 -17.43 23.37 20.59
C LEU A 460 -17.77 24.75 21.08
N ASN A 461 -16.92 25.74 20.84
CA ASN A 461 -17.31 27.13 21.03
C ASN A 461 -18.57 27.35 20.18
N LYS A 462 -19.64 27.81 20.80
CA LYS A 462 -20.88 28.19 20.11
C LYS A 462 -20.49 29.19 19.02
N ASP A 463 -21.04 29.00 17.83
CA ASP A 463 -20.83 29.82 16.65
C ASP A 463 -20.65 31.30 17.00
N PRO A 464 -19.74 32.03 16.36
CA PRO A 464 -19.91 33.46 16.26
C PRO A 464 -21.20 33.63 15.48
N VAL A 465 -22.20 34.15 16.16
CA VAL A 465 -23.46 34.61 15.58
C VAL A 465 -23.13 35.43 14.33
N LEU A 466 -23.71 35.03 13.21
CA LEU A 466 -23.70 35.79 11.95
C LEU A 466 -23.94 37.27 12.16
#